data_44eb3d4e3237a210ae3382dc86ea3b5c
#
_entry.id   44eb3d4e3237a210ae3382dc86ea3b5c
#
_cell.length_a   1.000
_cell.length_b   1.000
_cell.length_c   1.000
_cell.angle_alpha   90.00
_cell.angle_beta   90.00
_cell.angle_gamma   90.00
#
_symmetry.space_group_name_H-M   'P 1'
#
loop_
_entity.id
_entity.type
_entity.pdbx_description
1 polymer ?
#
loop_
_entity_poly.entity_id
_entity_poly.type
_entity_poly.pdbx_seq_one_letter_code
_entity_poly.pdbx_strand_id
1 'polypeptide(L)'
;MENGKITCVQSGDPDTVTEDDLDAKGSLLLPGFIDAHTHLGILEDGLDFEGDDCNECTDPFTPHLRAIDGVNPLDRCFSEALAAGVTTVMTTPGSANPCGGTMLILKTAGNCVDDMKLTFGGIKFALGENPKSVYHGRDEMPFTRMATAAIIREGLYKAKRYLEQWEAVEEAEDQPDYDAKCEALLPLLRREYKAHFHCHRADDMMTAIRIAKEFHLDAVLV
;
A
#
# COMPACT_ATOMS: atom_id res chain seq x y z
N MET A 1 -32.76 -0.44 -1.42
CA MET A 1 -31.47 -1.06 -1.81
C MET A 1 -31.62 -2.57 -1.80
N GLU A 2 -31.12 -3.26 -2.82
CA GLU A 2 -31.14 -4.73 -2.89
C GLU A 2 -29.73 -5.24 -3.21
N ASN A 3 -29.30 -6.25 -2.49
CA ASN A 3 -27.97 -6.86 -2.65
C ASN A 3 -26.82 -5.83 -2.63
N GLY A 4 -26.89 -4.84 -1.75
CA GLY A 4 -25.88 -3.79 -1.62
C GLY A 4 -25.87 -2.73 -2.72
N LYS A 5 -26.87 -2.71 -3.60
CA LYS A 5 -26.98 -1.75 -4.71
C LYS A 5 -28.19 -0.85 -4.54
N ILE A 6 -28.05 0.43 -4.94
CA ILE A 6 -29.15 1.36 -5.03
C ILE A 6 -30.05 0.92 -6.21
N THR A 7 -31.31 0.61 -5.93
CA THR A 7 -32.27 0.15 -6.95
C THR A 7 -33.11 1.27 -7.52
N CYS A 8 -33.37 2.30 -6.73
CA CYS A 8 -34.17 3.44 -7.16
C CYS A 8 -33.76 4.71 -6.41
N VAL A 9 -33.85 5.85 -7.08
CA VAL A 9 -33.76 7.20 -6.49
C VAL A 9 -35.00 7.96 -6.99
N GLN A 10 -35.80 8.47 -6.08
CA GLN A 10 -37.03 9.23 -6.38
C GLN A 10 -36.95 10.60 -5.71
N SER A 11 -37.62 11.59 -6.29
CA SER A 11 -37.84 12.90 -5.69
C SER A 11 -39.25 12.98 -5.10
N GLY A 12 -39.38 13.64 -3.95
CA GLY A 12 -40.65 13.78 -3.22
C GLY A 12 -40.73 12.82 -2.04
N ASP A 13 -41.82 12.93 -1.27
CA ASP A 13 -42.08 12.06 -0.13
C ASP A 13 -42.50 10.65 -0.62
N PRO A 14 -42.08 9.60 0.06
CA PRO A 14 -42.51 8.25 -0.28
C PRO A 14 -44.01 8.06 -0.01
N ASP A 15 -44.69 7.34 -0.89
CA ASP A 15 -46.14 7.04 -0.72
C ASP A 15 -46.41 6.18 0.52
N THR A 16 -45.43 5.41 0.95
CA THR A 16 -45.49 4.54 2.14
C THR A 16 -44.17 4.58 2.88
N VAL A 17 -44.21 4.75 4.20
CA VAL A 17 -43.04 4.66 5.10
C VAL A 17 -43.24 3.46 6.00
N THR A 18 -42.22 2.61 6.12
CA THR A 18 -42.20 1.43 6.98
C THR A 18 -41.25 1.61 8.15
N GLU A 19 -41.31 0.70 9.13
CA GLU A 19 -40.38 0.73 10.29
C GLU A 19 -38.92 0.47 9.89
N ASP A 20 -38.69 -0.12 8.71
CA ASP A 20 -37.34 -0.40 8.16
C ASP A 20 -36.74 0.80 7.39
N ASP A 21 -37.53 1.85 7.17
CA ASP A 21 -37.08 3.03 6.45
C ASP A 21 -36.24 3.95 7.34
N LEU A 22 -35.07 4.35 6.85
CA LEU A 22 -34.21 5.28 7.55
C LEU A 22 -34.53 6.72 7.17
N ASP A 23 -35.05 7.50 8.12
CA ASP A 23 -35.23 8.95 7.97
C ASP A 23 -33.88 9.65 8.18
N ALA A 24 -33.28 10.14 7.10
CA ALA A 24 -32.04 10.91 7.13
C ALA A 24 -32.21 12.35 7.62
N LYS A 25 -33.45 12.82 7.93
CA LYS A 25 -33.77 14.16 8.49
C LYS A 25 -33.14 15.30 7.72
N GLY A 26 -33.11 15.21 6.39
CA GLY A 26 -32.48 16.20 5.53
C GLY A 26 -30.95 16.16 5.46
N SER A 27 -30.35 15.11 6.00
CA SER A 27 -28.90 14.90 5.91
C SER A 27 -28.50 14.52 4.49
N LEU A 28 -27.26 14.87 4.12
CA LEU A 28 -26.66 14.47 2.84
C LEU A 28 -26.12 13.04 2.95
N LEU A 29 -26.62 12.14 2.09
CA LEU A 29 -26.08 10.79 1.96
C LEU A 29 -24.94 10.77 0.93
N LEU A 30 -23.77 10.36 1.36
CA LEU A 30 -22.56 10.24 0.53
C LEU A 30 -22.10 8.78 0.46
N PRO A 31 -21.40 8.38 -0.60
CA PRO A 31 -20.61 7.17 -0.57
C PRO A 31 -19.58 7.23 0.59
N GLY A 32 -19.25 6.07 1.17
CA GLY A 32 -18.20 6.01 2.17
C GLY A 32 -16.88 6.52 1.62
N PHE A 33 -16.14 7.29 2.44
CA PHE A 33 -14.84 7.82 2.05
C PHE A 33 -13.81 6.71 1.90
N ILE A 34 -12.85 6.97 1.03
CA ILE A 34 -11.69 6.10 0.77
C ILE A 34 -10.43 6.87 1.14
N ASP A 35 -9.68 6.37 2.11
CA ASP A 35 -8.35 6.90 2.41
C ASP A 35 -7.30 6.09 1.65
N ALA A 36 -6.66 6.76 0.69
CA ALA A 36 -5.72 6.13 -0.24
C ALA A 36 -4.28 6.01 0.31
N HIS A 37 -4.02 6.41 1.55
CA HIS A 37 -2.69 6.29 2.16
C HIS A 37 -2.76 6.38 3.69
N THR A 38 -2.67 5.25 4.36
CA THR A 38 -2.70 5.16 5.82
C THR A 38 -1.73 4.07 6.31
N HIS A 39 -1.56 4.00 7.63
CA HIS A 39 -0.83 2.94 8.34
C HIS A 39 -1.74 2.18 9.32
N LEU A 40 -3.06 2.28 9.13
CA LEU A 40 -4.05 1.63 10.00
C LEU A 40 -3.80 0.13 10.12
N GLY A 41 -3.77 -0.33 11.36
CA GLY A 41 -3.59 -1.73 11.73
C GLY A 41 -2.16 -2.24 11.73
N ILE A 42 -1.19 -1.51 11.15
CA ILE A 42 0.26 -1.84 11.24
C ILE A 42 1.05 -0.82 12.08
N LEU A 43 0.38 0.20 12.57
CA LEU A 43 0.85 1.12 13.61
C LEU A 43 -0.32 1.30 14.57
N GLU A 44 -0.39 0.41 15.58
CA GLU A 44 -1.51 0.33 16.48
C GLU A 44 -1.53 1.47 17.48
N ASP A 45 -2.70 2.05 17.72
CA ASP A 45 -2.84 3.15 18.67
C ASP A 45 -2.70 2.68 20.11
N GLY A 46 -1.82 3.36 20.84
CA GLY A 46 -1.58 3.11 22.28
C GLY A 46 -0.70 1.91 22.60
N LEU A 47 -0.12 1.25 21.58
CA LEU A 47 0.91 0.24 21.74
C LEU A 47 2.25 0.77 21.22
N ASP A 48 3.30 0.56 22.02
CA ASP A 48 4.67 0.92 21.63
C ASP A 48 5.23 -0.10 20.63
N PHE A 49 6.41 -0.63 20.89
CA PHE A 49 7.13 -1.53 19.98
C PHE A 49 6.31 -2.74 19.52
N GLU A 50 5.46 -3.31 20.37
CA GLU A 50 4.66 -4.50 20.03
C GLU A 50 3.60 -4.22 18.97
N GLY A 51 3.09 -2.99 18.92
CA GLY A 51 2.09 -2.57 17.92
C GLY A 51 2.68 -1.80 16.73
N ASP A 52 4.01 -1.68 16.61
CA ASP A 52 4.68 -0.96 15.52
C ASP A 52 5.30 -1.93 14.51
N ASP A 53 4.48 -2.38 13.57
CA ASP A 53 4.87 -3.17 12.39
C ASP A 53 4.99 -2.31 11.12
N CYS A 54 5.05 -0.99 11.29
CA CYS A 54 5.02 -0.05 10.16
C CYS A 54 6.28 -0.11 9.29
N ASN A 55 7.44 -0.38 9.89
CA ASN A 55 8.72 -0.34 9.17
C ASN A 55 9.66 -1.47 9.60
N GLU A 56 10.02 -2.34 8.66
CA GLU A 56 11.14 -3.27 8.82
C GLU A 56 12.45 -2.53 8.54
N CYS A 57 13.16 -2.16 9.60
CA CYS A 57 14.35 -1.31 9.45
C CYS A 57 15.68 -2.07 9.42
N THR A 58 15.69 -3.39 9.34
CA THR A 58 16.93 -4.21 9.34
C THR A 58 17.45 -4.50 7.93
N ASP A 59 16.65 -4.25 6.90
CA ASP A 59 17.02 -4.37 5.49
C ASP A 59 16.37 -3.20 4.71
N PRO A 60 17.13 -2.40 3.98
CA PRO A 60 16.59 -1.25 3.24
C PRO A 60 15.73 -1.62 2.02
N PHE A 61 15.72 -2.89 1.62
CA PHE A 61 15.00 -3.34 0.43
C PHE A 61 14.18 -4.60 0.68
N THR A 62 12.92 -4.43 1.04
CA THR A 62 12.00 -5.47 1.51
C THR A 62 10.70 -5.57 0.70
N PRO A 63 10.75 -5.67 -0.65
CA PRO A 63 9.55 -5.72 -1.49
C PRO A 63 8.65 -6.93 -1.21
N HIS A 64 9.20 -8.01 -0.64
CA HIS A 64 8.52 -9.27 -0.33
C HIS A 64 7.67 -9.21 0.95
N LEU A 65 7.84 -8.18 1.78
CA LEU A 65 6.98 -7.98 2.93
C LEU A 65 5.59 -7.49 2.48
N ARG A 66 4.56 -7.93 3.16
CA ARG A 66 3.18 -7.63 2.80
C ARG A 66 2.45 -7.03 4.00
N ALA A 67 1.82 -5.87 3.82
CA ALA A 67 1.08 -5.22 4.89
C ALA A 67 0.00 -6.12 5.51
N ILE A 68 -0.58 -7.05 4.74
CA ILE A 68 -1.60 -7.98 5.25
C ILE A 68 -1.10 -8.85 6.41
N ASP A 69 0.19 -9.16 6.46
CA ASP A 69 0.77 -10.01 7.48
C ASP A 69 1.02 -9.27 8.81
N GLY A 70 0.99 -7.91 8.78
CA GLY A 70 1.14 -7.06 9.97
C GLY A 70 -0.17 -6.39 10.43
N VAL A 71 -1.24 -6.43 9.62
CA VAL A 71 -2.49 -5.74 9.99
C VAL A 71 -3.20 -6.44 11.15
N ASN A 72 -3.36 -5.73 12.27
CA ASN A 72 -4.31 -6.10 13.32
C ASN A 72 -5.72 -5.56 13.00
N PRO A 73 -6.69 -6.43 12.60
CA PRO A 73 -8.05 -5.98 12.25
C PRO A 73 -8.85 -5.48 13.45
N LEU A 74 -8.37 -5.72 14.67
CA LEU A 74 -9.01 -5.29 15.92
C LEU A 74 -8.46 -3.97 16.46
N ASP A 75 -7.49 -3.36 15.77
CA ASP A 75 -7.04 -2.01 16.12
C ASP A 75 -8.24 -1.05 16.10
N ARG A 76 -8.42 -0.33 17.22
CA ARG A 76 -9.55 0.60 17.42
C ARG A 76 -9.63 1.68 16.33
N CYS A 77 -8.51 2.03 15.69
CA CYS A 77 -8.45 3.00 14.62
C CYS A 77 -9.33 2.62 13.42
N PHE A 78 -9.57 1.33 13.16
CA PHE A 78 -10.54 0.90 12.15
C PHE A 78 -11.97 1.30 12.51
N SER A 79 -12.38 1.09 13.76
CA SER A 79 -13.73 1.47 14.21
C SER A 79 -13.91 2.98 14.25
N GLU A 80 -12.88 3.74 14.60
CA GLU A 80 -12.89 5.20 14.58
C GLU A 80 -12.96 5.75 13.14
N ALA A 81 -12.19 5.19 12.21
CA ALA A 81 -12.26 5.53 10.79
C ALA A 81 -13.65 5.25 10.22
N LEU A 82 -14.23 4.08 10.53
CA LEU A 82 -15.58 3.72 10.11
C LEU A 82 -16.64 4.67 10.67
N ALA A 83 -16.55 5.03 11.96
CA ALA A 83 -17.45 5.98 12.61
C ALA A 83 -17.35 7.40 11.99
N ALA A 84 -16.18 7.78 11.46
CA ALA A 84 -15.98 9.00 10.71
C ALA A 84 -16.41 8.93 9.23
N GLY A 85 -16.95 7.78 8.79
CA GLY A 85 -17.43 7.57 7.42
C GLY A 85 -16.36 7.07 6.43
N VAL A 86 -15.14 6.76 6.87
CA VAL A 86 -14.11 6.14 6.05
C VAL A 86 -14.35 4.64 6.00
N THR A 87 -14.79 4.12 4.87
CA THR A 87 -15.22 2.72 4.70
C THR A 87 -14.19 1.82 4.03
N THR A 88 -13.15 2.42 3.47
CA THR A 88 -12.08 1.71 2.77
C THR A 88 -10.78 2.47 2.96
N VAL A 89 -9.71 1.74 3.24
CA VAL A 89 -8.37 2.32 3.40
C VAL A 89 -7.35 1.54 2.59
N MET A 90 -6.25 2.20 2.24
CA MET A 90 -5.05 1.53 1.76
C MET A 90 -3.98 1.61 2.83
N THR A 91 -3.78 0.50 3.55
CA THR A 91 -2.71 0.37 4.53
C THR A 91 -1.39 0.05 3.83
N THR A 92 -0.37 0.80 4.17
CA THR A 92 0.93 0.77 3.50
C THR A 92 2.06 0.71 4.53
N PRO A 93 3.15 -0.02 4.25
CA PRO A 93 4.37 0.13 5.02
C PRO A 93 4.81 1.60 5.11
N GLY A 94 5.52 1.96 6.15
CA GLY A 94 6.04 3.30 6.37
C GLY A 94 7.12 3.69 5.37
N SER A 95 7.80 4.79 5.66
CA SER A 95 8.75 5.41 4.72
C SER A 95 10.22 5.25 5.15
N ALA A 96 10.52 4.31 6.05
CA ALA A 96 11.90 4.06 6.49
C ALA A 96 12.78 3.47 5.40
N ASN A 97 12.22 2.63 4.53
CA ASN A 97 12.97 1.85 3.54
C ASN A 97 12.89 2.45 2.14
N PRO A 98 13.99 2.43 1.37
CA PRO A 98 13.93 2.64 -0.08
C PRO A 98 12.84 1.82 -0.77
N CYS A 99 12.62 0.57 -0.31
CA CYS A 99 11.48 -0.27 -0.69
C CYS A 99 10.93 -0.98 0.55
N GLY A 100 9.69 -0.68 0.94
CA GLY A 100 9.08 -1.14 2.20
C GLY A 100 8.18 -2.37 2.07
N GLY A 101 7.66 -2.67 0.87
CA GLY A 101 6.79 -3.85 0.66
C GLY A 101 5.44 -3.56 0.03
N THR A 102 4.60 -4.60 0.01
CA THR A 102 3.29 -4.59 -0.66
C THR A 102 2.21 -3.96 0.21
N MET A 103 1.46 -3.04 -0.39
CA MET A 103 0.35 -2.31 0.22
C MET A 103 -0.96 -3.10 0.12
N LEU A 104 -1.86 -2.90 1.08
CA LEU A 104 -3.14 -3.60 1.18
C LEU A 104 -4.32 -2.62 1.11
N ILE A 105 -5.28 -2.89 0.24
CA ILE A 105 -6.58 -2.19 0.23
C ILE A 105 -7.60 -3.08 0.93
N LEU A 106 -8.26 -2.52 1.97
CA LEU A 106 -9.20 -3.27 2.80
C LEU A 106 -10.38 -2.40 3.24
N LYS A 107 -11.46 -3.07 3.63
CA LYS A 107 -12.59 -2.44 4.31
C LYS A 107 -12.23 -2.13 5.77
N THR A 108 -12.80 -1.06 6.31
CA THR A 108 -12.63 -0.69 7.72
C THR A 108 -13.56 -1.45 8.66
N ALA A 109 -14.50 -2.23 8.12
CA ALA A 109 -15.42 -3.07 8.88
C ALA A 109 -15.02 -4.55 8.73
N GLY A 110 -14.88 -5.25 9.84
CA GLY A 110 -14.55 -6.67 9.91
C GLY A 110 -13.73 -7.01 11.15
N ASN A 111 -13.50 -8.29 11.38
CA ASN A 111 -12.71 -8.80 12.52
C ASN A 111 -11.60 -9.77 12.07
N CYS A 112 -11.47 -9.97 10.77
CA CYS A 112 -10.46 -10.83 10.17
C CYS A 112 -9.94 -10.13 8.91
N VAL A 113 -8.62 -9.97 8.80
CA VAL A 113 -7.99 -9.25 7.70
C VAL A 113 -8.31 -9.87 6.34
N ASP A 114 -8.44 -11.19 6.27
CA ASP A 114 -8.76 -11.90 5.03
C ASP A 114 -10.18 -11.54 4.52
N ASP A 115 -11.14 -11.35 5.43
CA ASP A 115 -12.50 -10.92 5.09
C ASP A 115 -12.58 -9.43 4.75
N MET A 116 -11.72 -8.61 5.33
CA MET A 116 -11.63 -7.16 5.08
C MET A 116 -10.91 -6.84 3.78
N LYS A 117 -9.98 -7.68 3.36
CA LYS A 117 -9.16 -7.48 2.17
C LYS A 117 -9.99 -7.34 0.90
N LEU A 118 -9.68 -6.32 0.10
CA LEU A 118 -10.20 -6.15 -1.26
C LEU A 118 -9.17 -6.61 -2.30
N THR A 119 -7.95 -6.04 -2.22
CA THR A 119 -6.84 -6.35 -3.15
C THR A 119 -5.54 -5.77 -2.61
N PHE A 120 -4.43 -6.08 -3.27
CA PHE A 120 -3.17 -5.37 -3.03
C PHE A 120 -3.13 -4.06 -3.83
N GLY A 121 -2.57 -3.00 -3.24
CA GLY A 121 -2.60 -1.64 -3.80
C GLY A 121 -1.38 -1.27 -4.64
N GLY A 122 -0.24 -1.91 -4.38
CA GLY A 122 1.04 -1.59 -5.01
C GLY A 122 2.22 -1.88 -4.12
N ILE A 123 3.37 -1.32 -4.49
CA ILE A 123 4.63 -1.41 -3.71
C ILE A 123 5.00 -0.03 -3.18
N LYS A 124 5.33 0.02 -1.89
CA LYS A 124 5.82 1.24 -1.22
C LYS A 124 7.31 1.43 -1.46
N PHE A 125 7.64 2.62 -1.92
CA PHE A 125 9.00 3.14 -1.99
C PHE A 125 9.10 4.44 -1.19
N ALA A 126 10.30 4.78 -0.73
CA ALA A 126 10.58 6.07 -0.13
C ALA A 126 11.93 6.64 -0.59
N LEU A 127 11.91 7.95 -0.81
CA LEU A 127 13.07 8.78 -1.16
C LEU A 127 13.22 9.93 -0.15
N GLY A 128 14.31 10.64 -0.24
CA GLY A 128 14.53 11.83 0.56
C GLY A 128 15.08 11.55 1.95
N GLU A 129 14.56 12.28 2.93
CA GLU A 129 15.15 12.30 4.28
C GLU A 129 14.86 11.05 5.11
N ASN A 130 13.66 10.43 4.94
CA ASN A 130 13.23 9.35 5.81
C ASN A 130 14.18 8.14 5.75
N PRO A 131 14.45 7.52 4.58
CA PRO A 131 15.41 6.42 4.53
C PRO A 131 16.81 6.82 5.01
N LYS A 132 17.26 8.04 4.66
CA LYS A 132 18.56 8.55 5.10
C LYS A 132 18.66 8.64 6.63
N SER A 133 17.63 9.20 7.28
CA SER A 133 17.63 9.39 8.73
C SER A 133 17.65 8.08 9.49
N VAL A 134 16.84 7.09 9.05
CA VAL A 134 16.77 5.78 9.67
C VAL A 134 18.10 5.04 9.61
N TYR A 135 18.70 4.93 8.42
CA TYR A 135 19.92 4.16 8.22
C TYR A 135 21.18 4.92 8.64
N HIS A 136 21.17 6.27 8.56
CA HIS A 136 22.26 7.07 9.14
C HIS A 136 22.39 6.85 10.65
N GLY A 137 21.29 6.76 11.38
CA GLY A 137 21.31 6.49 12.82
C GLY A 137 21.86 5.10 13.19
N ARG A 138 22.06 4.22 12.19
CA ARG A 138 22.59 2.84 12.34
C ARG A 138 23.97 2.65 11.76
N ASP A 139 24.58 3.69 11.19
CA ASP A 139 25.81 3.61 10.39
C ASP A 139 25.71 2.65 9.18
N GLU A 140 24.51 2.56 8.58
CA GLU A 140 24.19 1.68 7.44
C GLU A 140 23.74 2.47 6.21
N MET A 141 23.81 1.86 5.04
CA MET A 141 23.31 2.44 3.78
C MET A 141 21.76 2.33 3.70
N PRO A 142 21.04 3.41 3.25
CA PRO A 142 21.53 4.59 2.55
C PRO A 142 21.85 5.79 3.46
N PHE A 143 23.02 6.41 3.28
CA PHE A 143 23.38 7.69 3.88
C PHE A 143 23.04 8.90 3.00
N THR A 144 22.88 8.69 1.71
CA THR A 144 22.69 9.75 0.72
C THR A 144 21.48 9.48 -0.18
N ARG A 145 20.94 10.53 -0.81
CA ARG A 145 19.93 10.38 -1.85
C ARG A 145 20.38 9.52 -3.02
N MET A 146 21.68 9.58 -3.33
CA MET A 146 22.31 8.73 -4.36
C MET A 146 22.21 7.25 -3.99
N ALA A 147 22.53 6.89 -2.74
CA ALA A 147 22.45 5.53 -2.23
C ALA A 147 21.00 5.02 -2.20
N THR A 148 20.04 5.83 -1.74
CA THR A 148 18.63 5.48 -1.76
C THR A 148 18.15 5.13 -3.17
N ALA A 149 18.46 5.98 -4.16
CA ALA A 149 18.09 5.73 -5.55
C ALA A 149 18.83 4.53 -6.16
N ALA A 150 20.08 4.29 -5.75
CA ALA A 150 20.87 3.14 -6.21
C ALA A 150 20.28 1.82 -5.72
N ILE A 151 19.90 1.72 -4.44
CA ILE A 151 19.25 0.53 -3.86
C ILE A 151 17.96 0.19 -4.61
N ILE A 152 17.10 1.18 -4.89
CA ILE A 152 15.86 0.97 -5.64
C ILE A 152 16.17 0.44 -7.05
N ARG A 153 17.13 1.06 -7.77
CA ARG A 153 17.51 0.63 -9.12
C ARG A 153 18.10 -0.78 -9.14
N GLU A 154 18.98 -1.08 -8.21
CA GLU A 154 19.59 -2.41 -8.10
C GLU A 154 18.54 -3.50 -7.96
N GLY A 155 17.56 -3.30 -7.05
CA GLY A 155 16.47 -4.22 -6.86
C GLY A 155 15.56 -4.36 -8.09
N LEU A 156 15.21 -3.24 -8.74
CA LEU A 156 14.39 -3.25 -9.94
C LEU A 156 15.12 -3.88 -11.14
N TYR A 157 16.43 -3.64 -11.31
CA TYR A 157 17.21 -4.30 -12.37
C TYR A 157 17.35 -5.79 -12.13
N LYS A 158 17.53 -6.22 -10.86
CA LYS A 158 17.56 -7.63 -10.51
C LYS A 158 16.23 -8.31 -10.84
N ALA A 159 15.10 -7.70 -10.43
CA ALA A 159 13.78 -8.23 -10.72
C ALA A 159 13.47 -8.23 -12.23
N LYS A 160 13.91 -7.21 -12.98
CA LYS A 160 13.75 -7.17 -14.44
C LYS A 160 14.50 -8.32 -15.13
N ARG A 161 15.76 -8.59 -14.73
CA ARG A 161 16.53 -9.73 -15.26
C ARG A 161 15.87 -11.06 -14.90
N TYR A 162 15.36 -11.17 -13.69
CA TYR A 162 14.62 -12.34 -13.24
C TYR A 162 13.36 -12.57 -14.10
N LEU A 163 12.60 -11.53 -14.41
CA LEU A 163 11.45 -11.59 -15.31
C LEU A 163 11.86 -12.02 -16.72
N GLU A 164 12.92 -11.42 -17.27
CA GLU A 164 13.46 -11.76 -18.59
C GLU A 164 13.90 -13.24 -18.66
N GLN A 165 14.46 -13.79 -17.59
CA GLN A 165 14.80 -15.21 -17.48
C GLN A 165 13.54 -16.10 -17.49
N TRP A 166 12.52 -15.73 -16.70
CA TRP A 166 11.23 -16.43 -16.70
C TRP A 166 10.55 -16.45 -18.07
N GLU A 167 10.58 -15.33 -18.78
CA GLU A 167 9.98 -15.21 -20.11
C GLU A 167 10.75 -15.97 -21.20
N ALA A 168 12.03 -16.25 -20.98
CA ALA A 168 12.90 -16.98 -21.89
C ALA A 168 12.89 -18.49 -21.65
N VAL A 169 12.21 -18.98 -20.61
CA VAL A 169 12.17 -20.42 -20.28
C VAL A 169 11.40 -21.20 -21.33
N GLU A 170 12.05 -22.18 -21.97
CA GLU A 170 11.41 -23.13 -22.88
C GLU A 170 11.08 -24.47 -22.18
N GLU A 171 11.93 -24.89 -21.23
CA GLU A 171 11.75 -26.12 -20.48
C GLU A 171 11.72 -25.83 -18.96
N ALA A 172 10.97 -26.62 -18.20
CA ALA A 172 10.79 -26.41 -16.75
C ALA A 172 12.12 -26.48 -15.96
N GLU A 173 13.12 -27.18 -16.49
CA GLU A 173 14.45 -27.33 -15.87
C GLU A 173 15.29 -26.05 -15.96
N ASP A 174 14.95 -25.13 -16.89
CA ASP A 174 15.64 -23.85 -17.10
C ASP A 174 15.05 -22.68 -16.29
N GLN A 175 14.07 -22.96 -15.42
CA GLN A 175 13.47 -21.94 -14.58
C GLN A 175 14.50 -21.35 -13.60
N PRO A 176 14.52 -19.99 -13.42
CA PRO A 176 15.37 -19.39 -12.42
C PRO A 176 14.99 -19.85 -11.01
N ASP A 177 15.98 -19.95 -10.13
CA ASP A 177 15.75 -20.21 -8.71
C ASP A 177 14.81 -19.16 -8.10
N TYR A 178 13.92 -19.61 -7.20
CA TYR A 178 12.98 -18.73 -6.54
C TYR A 178 13.67 -17.62 -5.74
N ASP A 179 13.34 -16.36 -6.03
CA ASP A 179 13.78 -15.18 -5.30
C ASP A 179 12.54 -14.37 -4.85
N ALA A 180 12.24 -14.43 -3.55
CA ALA A 180 11.05 -13.78 -2.99
C ALA A 180 11.00 -12.27 -3.24
N LYS A 181 12.16 -11.58 -3.26
CA LYS A 181 12.22 -10.13 -3.54
C LYS A 181 11.93 -9.82 -5.01
N CYS A 182 12.42 -10.66 -5.90
CA CYS A 182 12.14 -10.53 -7.33
C CYS A 182 10.67 -10.84 -7.63
N GLU A 183 10.14 -11.94 -7.10
CA GLU A 183 8.74 -12.33 -7.28
C GLU A 183 7.77 -11.23 -6.86
N ALA A 184 8.01 -10.59 -5.70
CA ALA A 184 7.17 -9.50 -5.21
C ALA A 184 7.14 -8.28 -6.13
N LEU A 185 8.17 -8.10 -6.97
CA LEU A 185 8.27 -6.98 -7.91
C LEU A 185 7.74 -7.31 -9.32
N LEU A 186 7.44 -8.57 -9.64
CA LEU A 186 6.92 -8.93 -10.97
C LEU A 186 5.60 -8.22 -11.30
N PRO A 187 4.59 -8.18 -10.39
CA PRO A 187 3.35 -7.43 -10.66
C PRO A 187 3.59 -5.93 -10.92
N LEU A 188 4.61 -5.35 -10.27
CA LEU A 188 5.00 -3.96 -10.49
C LEU A 188 5.59 -3.75 -11.90
N LEU A 189 6.51 -4.62 -12.34
CA LEU A 189 7.13 -4.57 -13.67
C LEU A 189 6.13 -4.87 -14.80
N ARG A 190 5.12 -5.69 -14.52
CA ARG A 190 3.98 -5.97 -15.43
C ARG A 190 2.92 -4.89 -15.41
N ARG A 191 3.08 -3.84 -14.58
CA ARG A 191 2.12 -2.72 -14.40
C ARG A 191 0.74 -3.16 -13.85
N GLU A 192 0.70 -4.27 -13.16
CA GLU A 192 -0.46 -4.73 -12.40
C GLU A 192 -0.56 -3.98 -11.07
N TYR A 193 0.60 -3.62 -10.50
CA TYR A 193 0.75 -2.80 -9.29
C TYR A 193 1.32 -1.43 -9.62
N LYS A 194 0.98 -0.45 -8.78
CA LYS A 194 1.57 0.90 -8.83
C LYS A 194 2.77 1.00 -7.91
N ALA A 195 3.74 1.84 -8.30
CA ALA A 195 4.86 2.24 -7.45
C ALA A 195 4.48 3.49 -6.67
N HIS A 196 4.31 3.39 -5.36
CA HIS A 196 4.00 4.53 -4.49
C HIS A 196 5.27 5.09 -3.88
N PHE A 197 5.70 6.26 -4.34
CA PHE A 197 6.91 6.94 -3.87
C PHE A 197 6.59 8.01 -2.86
N HIS A 198 6.99 7.79 -1.61
CA HIS A 198 7.05 8.85 -0.61
C HIS A 198 8.21 9.79 -0.91
N CYS A 199 7.93 11.08 -1.04
CA CYS A 199 8.96 12.10 -1.23
C CYS A 199 8.41 13.51 -0.92
N HIS A 200 9.21 14.33 -0.21
CA HIS A 200 8.80 15.67 0.21
C HIS A 200 9.36 16.78 -0.70
N ARG A 201 10.58 16.60 -1.20
CA ARG A 201 11.28 17.65 -1.96
C ARG A 201 11.12 17.44 -3.46
N ALA A 202 11.13 18.55 -4.20
CA ALA A 202 11.02 18.51 -5.66
C ALA A 202 12.12 17.68 -6.33
N ASP A 203 13.35 17.72 -5.82
CA ASP A 203 14.49 16.92 -6.34
C ASP A 203 14.29 15.40 -6.10
N ASP A 204 13.66 15.00 -4.97
CA ASP A 204 13.29 13.63 -4.69
C ASP A 204 12.14 13.18 -5.60
N MET A 205 11.11 14.03 -5.81
CA MET A 205 10.02 13.77 -6.77
C MET A 205 10.55 13.57 -8.18
N MET A 206 11.52 14.39 -8.62
CA MET A 206 12.15 14.23 -9.93
C MET A 206 12.97 12.94 -10.02
N THR A 207 13.52 12.47 -8.90
CA THR A 207 14.23 11.18 -8.84
C THR A 207 13.23 10.02 -8.97
N ALA A 208 12.09 10.07 -8.27
CA ALA A 208 11.01 9.11 -8.43
C ALA A 208 10.50 9.02 -9.88
N ILE A 209 10.27 10.17 -10.52
CA ILE A 209 9.85 10.25 -11.93
C ILE A 209 10.91 9.65 -12.86
N ARG A 210 12.21 9.90 -12.62
CA ARG A 210 13.29 9.29 -13.41
C ARG A 210 13.29 7.77 -13.30
N ILE A 211 13.18 7.24 -12.08
CA ILE A 211 13.13 5.78 -11.83
C ILE A 211 11.87 5.19 -12.50
N ALA A 212 10.71 5.82 -12.32
CA ALA A 212 9.48 5.35 -12.92
C ALA A 212 9.56 5.29 -14.47
N LYS A 213 10.16 6.31 -15.11
CA LYS A 213 10.39 6.31 -16.56
C LYS A 213 11.39 5.25 -17.01
N GLU A 214 12.48 5.05 -16.25
CA GLU A 214 13.56 4.08 -16.55
C GLU A 214 13.03 2.64 -16.57
N PHE A 215 12.09 2.32 -15.69
CA PHE A 215 11.50 0.98 -15.56
C PHE A 215 10.06 0.88 -16.08
N HIS A 216 9.53 1.92 -16.71
CA HIS A 216 8.15 1.98 -17.24
C HIS A 216 7.06 1.71 -16.17
N LEU A 217 7.27 2.17 -14.94
CA LEU A 217 6.35 1.96 -13.83
C LEU A 217 5.17 2.94 -13.86
N ASP A 218 4.00 2.50 -13.42
CA ASP A 218 2.88 3.36 -13.07
C ASP A 218 3.12 3.90 -11.66
N ALA A 219 3.53 5.17 -11.55
CA ALA A 219 3.95 5.79 -10.30
C ALA A 219 2.90 6.72 -9.70
N VAL A 220 2.82 6.69 -8.37
CA VAL A 220 2.08 7.64 -7.54
C VAL A 220 3.10 8.32 -6.62
N LEU A 221 3.03 9.65 -6.49
CA LEU A 221 3.81 10.42 -5.51
C LEU A 221 2.92 10.72 -4.30
N VAL A 222 3.42 10.46 -3.11
CA VAL A 222 2.73 10.64 -1.84
C VAL A 222 3.60 11.36 -0.83
#